data_f2981a7cef418b0c333562487d459b74
#
_entry.id   f2981a7cef418b0c333562487d459b74
#
_cell.length_a   1.000
_cell.length_b   1.000
_cell.length_c   1.000
_cell.angle_alpha   90.00
_cell.angle_beta   90.00
_cell.angle_gamma   90.00
#
_symmetry.space_group_name_H-M   'P 1'
#
loop_
_entity.id
_entity.type
_entity.pdbx_description
1 polymer ?
#
loop_
_entity_poly.entity_id
_entity_poly.type
_entity_poly.pdbx_seq_one_letter_code
_entity_poly.pdbx_strand_id
1 'polypeptide(L)'
;SKSYQKPIVQNFTATILRGDKVGLLGPNGAGKTTLLKLILGTIEPDSGIATMGTRIEVAYFDQMREGLKLEATLEDFISPGSEWIEINGNRKHVKSYLGDFLFAPERTNSPISTLSGGERNRLLLARLFARPANVLVLDEPTNDLDIDTLDLLEQLLQDYAGTVFLVSHDRTFLDNVVTSMIAYEGDGKWQEYEGGYEDYTVQKKRFDEFTQANNASSVNKTPSKEDKKVESKHEIKPNVTKSKLSNKEKVELDKLPNQIEQLEKRQLVLSEQLANPEIYKGEAHVIVTLKNELTQVEEQM
;
A
#
# COMPACT_ATOMS: atom_id res chain seq x y z
N SER A 1 -11.79 -12.42 12.11
CA SER A 1 -10.66 -12.94 12.92
C SER A 1 -10.28 -14.35 12.49
N LYS A 2 -9.02 -14.71 12.64
CA LYS A 2 -8.47 -16.04 12.38
C LYS A 2 -7.40 -16.39 13.41
N SER A 3 -7.46 -17.60 13.96
CA SER A 3 -6.48 -18.09 14.93
C SER A 3 -6.11 -19.55 14.64
N TYR A 4 -4.87 -19.90 14.94
CA TYR A 4 -4.40 -21.28 15.00
C TYR A 4 -3.95 -21.54 16.46
N GLN A 5 -2.67 -21.82 16.69
CA GLN A 5 -2.12 -21.88 18.06
C GLN A 5 -1.99 -20.49 18.69
N LYS A 6 -1.88 -19.47 17.84
CA LYS A 6 -1.84 -18.04 18.20
C LYS A 6 -2.83 -17.27 17.32
N PRO A 7 -3.33 -16.13 17.78
CA PRO A 7 -4.14 -15.27 16.93
C PRO A 7 -3.28 -14.72 15.78
N ILE A 8 -3.77 -14.88 14.55
CA ILE A 8 -3.11 -14.41 13.34
C ILE A 8 -3.76 -13.12 12.83
N VAL A 9 -5.10 -13.08 12.85
CA VAL A 9 -5.87 -11.90 12.46
C VAL A 9 -6.95 -11.66 13.50
N GLN A 10 -6.92 -10.49 14.16
CA GLN A 10 -7.90 -10.09 15.17
C GLN A 10 -8.60 -8.80 14.75
N ASN A 11 -9.94 -8.84 14.69
CA ASN A 11 -10.81 -7.68 14.50
C ASN A 11 -10.36 -6.75 13.34
N PHE A 12 -9.80 -7.33 12.29
CA PHE A 12 -9.40 -6.59 11.10
C PHE A 12 -10.62 -6.32 10.22
N THR A 13 -10.78 -5.08 9.82
CA THR A 13 -11.81 -4.63 8.88
C THR A 13 -11.15 -3.75 7.84
N ALA A 14 -11.29 -4.11 6.57
CA ALA A 14 -10.81 -3.34 5.43
C ALA A 14 -11.76 -3.51 4.25
N THR A 15 -11.74 -2.57 3.34
CA THR A 15 -12.46 -2.64 2.07
C THR A 15 -11.49 -2.39 0.94
N ILE A 16 -11.22 -3.42 0.15
CA ILE A 16 -10.27 -3.35 -0.97
C ILE A 16 -11.07 -3.26 -2.25
N LEU A 17 -10.82 -2.23 -3.02
CA LEU A 17 -11.50 -1.94 -4.27
C LEU A 17 -10.72 -2.49 -5.47
N ARG A 18 -11.40 -2.60 -6.60
CA ARG A 18 -10.73 -2.96 -7.86
C ARG A 18 -9.76 -1.85 -8.26
N GLY A 19 -8.53 -2.23 -8.56
CA GLY A 19 -7.45 -1.31 -8.93
C GLY A 19 -6.57 -0.88 -7.76
N ASP A 20 -6.95 -1.21 -6.51
CA ASP A 20 -6.10 -0.92 -5.36
C ASP A 20 -4.79 -1.71 -5.44
N LYS A 21 -3.72 -1.07 -5.05
CA LYS A 21 -2.39 -1.67 -4.93
C LYS A 21 -2.00 -1.69 -3.46
N VAL A 22 -2.15 -2.85 -2.83
CA VAL A 22 -2.07 -3.02 -1.38
C VAL A 22 -0.74 -3.64 -0.98
N GLY A 23 0.07 -2.89 -0.26
CA GLY A 23 1.29 -3.40 0.36
C GLY A 23 1.01 -4.11 1.69
N LEU A 24 1.61 -5.26 1.92
CA LEU A 24 1.54 -5.96 3.19
C LEU A 24 2.88 -5.90 3.92
N LEU A 25 2.87 -5.31 5.11
CA LEU A 25 4.05 -5.14 5.94
C LEU A 25 3.94 -5.93 7.24
N GLY A 26 5.00 -6.64 7.58
CA GLY A 26 5.08 -7.39 8.83
C GLY A 26 6.25 -8.38 8.84
N PRO A 27 6.71 -8.81 10.02
CA PRO A 27 7.80 -9.76 10.14
C PRO A 27 7.44 -11.12 9.52
N ASN A 28 8.46 -11.94 9.27
CA ASN A 28 8.23 -13.31 8.83
C ASN A 28 7.47 -14.08 9.92
N GLY A 29 6.45 -14.83 9.51
CA GLY A 29 5.58 -15.53 10.45
C GLY A 29 4.45 -14.69 11.07
N ALA A 30 4.33 -13.40 10.76
CA ALA A 30 3.22 -12.55 11.21
C ALA A 30 1.84 -13.01 10.70
N GLY A 31 1.81 -13.80 9.61
CA GLY A 31 0.56 -14.30 9.02
C GLY A 31 0.15 -13.57 7.74
N LYS A 32 1.07 -12.90 7.04
CA LYS A 32 0.80 -12.22 5.75
C LYS A 32 0.07 -13.13 4.76
N THR A 33 0.60 -14.33 4.55
CA THR A 33 -0.02 -15.33 3.65
C THR A 33 -1.41 -15.78 4.13
N THR A 34 -1.62 -15.90 5.45
CA THR A 34 -2.92 -16.24 6.02
C THR A 34 -3.93 -15.10 5.82
N LEU A 35 -3.50 -13.86 6.02
CA LEU A 35 -4.33 -12.67 5.76
C LEU A 35 -4.74 -12.61 4.29
N LEU A 36 -3.79 -12.78 3.37
CA LEU A 36 -4.07 -12.85 1.93
C LEU A 36 -5.09 -13.94 1.58
N LYS A 37 -4.92 -15.14 2.13
CA LYS A 37 -5.86 -16.25 1.92
C LYS A 37 -7.26 -15.95 2.45
N LEU A 38 -7.38 -15.22 3.56
CA LEU A 38 -8.67 -14.73 4.10
C LEU A 38 -9.29 -13.69 3.17
N ILE A 39 -8.52 -12.70 2.73
CA ILE A 39 -8.97 -11.64 1.82
C ILE A 39 -9.43 -12.25 0.49
N LEU A 40 -8.69 -13.23 -0.03
CA LEU A 40 -8.99 -13.91 -1.29
C LEU A 40 -9.98 -15.08 -1.15
N GLY A 41 -10.60 -15.25 0.03
CA GLY A 41 -11.61 -16.28 0.27
C GLY A 41 -11.12 -17.73 0.14
N THR A 42 -9.80 -17.95 0.10
CA THR A 42 -9.21 -19.30 0.01
C THR A 42 -9.37 -20.07 1.34
N ILE A 43 -9.44 -19.35 2.45
CA ILE A 43 -9.76 -19.90 3.79
C ILE A 43 -10.86 -19.07 4.43
N GLU A 44 -11.68 -19.72 5.24
CA GLU A 44 -12.76 -19.06 5.98
C GLU A 44 -12.25 -18.45 7.30
N PRO A 45 -12.76 -17.27 7.69
CA PRO A 45 -12.50 -16.71 9.00
C PRO A 45 -13.20 -17.52 10.10
N ASP A 46 -12.60 -17.57 11.29
CA ASP A 46 -13.23 -18.21 12.47
C ASP A 46 -14.38 -17.36 13.02
N SER A 47 -14.30 -16.05 12.84
CA SER A 47 -15.37 -15.09 13.17
C SER A 47 -15.31 -13.87 12.25
N GLY A 48 -16.48 -13.28 11.99
CA GLY A 48 -16.63 -12.20 11.02
C GLY A 48 -16.98 -12.74 9.64
N ILE A 49 -16.99 -11.85 8.65
CA ILE A 49 -17.37 -12.15 7.26
C ILE A 49 -16.29 -11.61 6.34
N ALA A 50 -15.87 -12.41 5.36
CA ALA A 50 -15.07 -11.99 4.23
C ALA A 50 -15.94 -12.11 2.98
N THR A 51 -16.25 -10.98 2.35
CA THR A 51 -17.07 -10.95 1.13
C THR A 51 -16.17 -10.66 -0.06
N MET A 52 -16.20 -11.55 -1.03
CA MET A 52 -15.44 -11.38 -2.27
C MET A 52 -16.31 -10.80 -3.38
N GLY A 53 -15.69 -10.02 -4.23
CA GLY A 53 -16.30 -9.55 -5.48
C GLY A 53 -16.56 -10.69 -6.47
N THR A 54 -17.22 -10.37 -7.56
CA THR A 54 -17.53 -11.34 -8.64
C THR A 54 -16.40 -11.43 -9.65
N ARG A 55 -16.21 -12.61 -10.25
CA ARG A 55 -15.25 -12.88 -11.34
C ARG A 55 -13.80 -12.54 -10.96
N ILE A 56 -13.38 -12.97 -9.77
CA ILE A 56 -12.00 -12.78 -9.32
C ILE A 56 -11.14 -13.89 -9.93
N GLU A 57 -10.13 -13.48 -10.69
CA GLU A 57 -9.09 -14.34 -11.26
C GLU A 57 -7.74 -13.93 -10.68
N VAL A 58 -7.21 -14.79 -9.79
CA VAL A 58 -5.98 -14.52 -9.05
C VAL A 58 -4.79 -15.17 -9.72
N ALA A 59 -3.71 -14.42 -9.93
CA ALA A 59 -2.42 -14.97 -10.33
C ALA A 59 -1.38 -14.71 -9.23
N TYR A 60 -0.66 -15.78 -8.87
CA TYR A 60 0.41 -15.76 -7.88
C TYR A 60 1.77 -15.83 -8.56
N PHE A 61 2.67 -14.93 -8.24
CA PHE A 61 4.03 -14.90 -8.82
C PHE A 61 4.83 -16.15 -8.47
N ASP A 62 4.80 -16.61 -7.21
CA ASP A 62 5.54 -17.80 -6.79
C ASP A 62 5.13 -19.08 -7.51
N GLN A 63 3.84 -19.24 -7.83
CA GLN A 63 3.35 -20.39 -8.56
C GLN A 63 3.89 -20.46 -10.00
N MET A 64 4.41 -19.35 -10.55
CA MET A 64 5.03 -19.32 -11.85
C MET A 64 6.41 -20.00 -11.85
N ARG A 65 7.11 -19.95 -10.72
CA ARG A 65 8.45 -20.60 -10.56
C ARG A 65 8.37 -22.12 -10.65
N GLU A 66 7.32 -22.73 -10.10
CA GLU A 66 7.14 -24.20 -10.08
C GLU A 66 6.87 -24.79 -11.47
N GLY A 67 6.35 -23.99 -12.41
CA GLY A 67 6.01 -24.44 -13.77
C GLY A 67 7.10 -24.25 -14.83
N LEU A 68 8.31 -23.87 -14.45
CA LEU A 68 9.37 -23.51 -15.39
C LEU A 68 9.96 -24.77 -16.07
N LYS A 69 9.59 -25.01 -17.33
CA LYS A 69 10.18 -26.08 -18.15
C LYS A 69 11.43 -25.56 -18.83
N LEU A 70 12.60 -25.95 -18.33
CA LEU A 70 13.90 -25.44 -18.79
C LEU A 70 14.20 -25.69 -20.28
N GLU A 71 13.63 -26.75 -20.85
CA GLU A 71 13.82 -27.16 -22.26
C GLU A 71 12.89 -26.37 -23.22
N ALA A 72 11.85 -25.72 -22.70
CA ALA A 72 10.95 -24.94 -23.53
C ALA A 72 11.64 -23.66 -24.04
N THR A 73 11.22 -23.16 -25.20
CA THR A 73 11.63 -21.84 -25.68
C THR A 73 10.91 -20.74 -24.90
N LEU A 74 11.43 -19.51 -24.95
CA LEU A 74 10.78 -18.36 -24.34
C LEU A 74 9.38 -18.14 -24.91
N GLU A 75 9.23 -18.28 -26.26
CA GLU A 75 7.95 -18.14 -26.94
C GLU A 75 6.92 -19.17 -26.47
N ASP A 76 7.31 -20.46 -26.47
CA ASP A 76 6.41 -21.54 -26.03
C ASP A 76 6.05 -21.42 -24.54
N PHE A 77 6.93 -20.86 -23.72
CA PHE A 77 6.62 -20.63 -22.33
C PHE A 77 5.55 -19.55 -22.12
N ILE A 78 5.58 -18.51 -22.93
CA ILE A 78 4.57 -17.40 -22.87
C ILE A 78 3.26 -17.85 -23.52
N SER A 79 3.30 -18.40 -24.74
CA SER A 79 2.11 -18.76 -25.52
C SER A 79 2.33 -20.12 -26.19
N PRO A 80 2.03 -21.23 -25.48
CA PRO A 80 2.26 -22.59 -26.00
C PRO A 80 1.55 -22.85 -27.32
N GLY A 81 2.31 -23.15 -28.37
CA GLY A 81 1.79 -23.49 -29.69
C GLY A 81 1.18 -22.33 -30.48
N SER A 82 1.41 -21.08 -30.09
CA SER A 82 0.91 -19.90 -30.79
C SER A 82 1.96 -18.79 -30.82
N GLU A 83 2.11 -18.13 -31.96
CA GLU A 83 2.93 -16.93 -32.11
C GLU A 83 2.25 -15.65 -31.57
N TRP A 84 1.01 -15.78 -31.13
CA TRP A 84 0.20 -14.66 -30.70
C TRP A 84 -0.32 -14.85 -29.28
N ILE A 85 -0.37 -13.75 -28.56
CA ILE A 85 -0.91 -13.66 -27.21
C ILE A 85 -2.02 -12.60 -27.18
N GLU A 86 -3.04 -12.83 -26.38
CA GLU A 86 -4.12 -11.86 -26.15
C GLU A 86 -3.97 -11.28 -24.73
N ILE A 87 -3.84 -9.96 -24.65
CA ILE A 87 -3.68 -9.23 -23.39
C ILE A 87 -4.71 -8.10 -23.39
N ASN A 88 -5.61 -8.10 -22.41
CA ASN A 88 -6.66 -7.09 -22.26
C ASN A 88 -7.49 -6.90 -23.55
N GLY A 89 -7.78 -7.99 -24.25
CA GLY A 89 -8.54 -7.97 -25.50
C GLY A 89 -7.73 -7.56 -26.75
N ASN A 90 -6.46 -7.23 -26.60
CA ASN A 90 -5.56 -6.88 -27.69
C ASN A 90 -4.66 -8.05 -28.06
N ARG A 91 -4.60 -8.36 -29.36
CA ARG A 91 -3.72 -9.41 -29.88
C ARG A 91 -2.33 -8.84 -30.19
N LYS A 92 -1.30 -9.42 -29.60
CA LYS A 92 0.12 -9.03 -29.78
C LYS A 92 0.97 -10.23 -30.17
N HIS A 93 1.97 -10.02 -31.03
CA HIS A 93 2.92 -11.08 -31.37
C HIS A 93 3.84 -11.36 -30.18
N VAL A 94 4.09 -12.65 -29.86
CA VAL A 94 4.86 -13.07 -28.66
C VAL A 94 6.26 -12.46 -28.66
N LYS A 95 6.96 -12.37 -29.80
CA LYS A 95 8.28 -11.73 -29.89
C LYS A 95 8.25 -10.26 -29.51
N SER A 96 7.23 -9.54 -29.99
CA SER A 96 7.05 -8.13 -29.63
C SER A 96 6.72 -7.97 -28.15
N TYR A 97 5.92 -8.89 -27.60
CA TYR A 97 5.62 -8.92 -26.18
C TYR A 97 6.86 -9.20 -25.31
N LEU A 98 7.67 -10.19 -25.69
CA LEU A 98 8.94 -10.48 -25.02
C LEU A 98 9.93 -9.30 -25.12
N GLY A 99 9.88 -8.54 -26.21
CA GLY A 99 10.65 -7.29 -26.36
C GLY A 99 10.30 -6.25 -25.31
N ASP A 100 9.02 -6.13 -24.89
CA ASP A 100 8.63 -5.24 -23.80
C ASP A 100 9.28 -5.64 -22.45
N PHE A 101 9.62 -6.93 -22.32
CA PHE A 101 10.34 -7.46 -21.17
C PHE A 101 11.86 -7.56 -21.41
N LEU A 102 12.40 -6.73 -22.29
CA LEU A 102 13.83 -6.56 -22.56
C LEU A 102 14.50 -7.83 -23.11
N PHE A 103 13.77 -8.73 -23.77
CA PHE A 103 14.34 -9.85 -24.49
C PHE A 103 14.60 -9.48 -25.95
N ALA A 104 15.84 -9.70 -26.41
CA ALA A 104 16.17 -9.50 -27.82
C ALA A 104 15.42 -10.51 -28.70
N PRO A 105 14.91 -10.10 -29.87
CA PRO A 105 14.14 -10.95 -30.76
C PRO A 105 14.83 -12.28 -31.14
N GLU A 106 16.16 -12.27 -31.25
CA GLU A 106 16.98 -13.43 -31.60
C GLU A 106 16.98 -14.49 -30.49
N ARG A 107 16.73 -14.06 -29.24
CA ARG A 107 16.74 -14.97 -28.07
C ARG A 107 15.39 -15.62 -27.79
N THR A 108 14.31 -15.19 -28.45
CA THR A 108 12.95 -15.68 -28.15
C THR A 108 12.77 -17.18 -28.42
N ASN A 109 13.56 -17.74 -29.37
CA ASN A 109 13.58 -19.16 -29.68
C ASN A 109 14.63 -19.96 -28.87
N SER A 110 15.37 -19.30 -27.96
CA SER A 110 16.34 -19.98 -27.11
C SER A 110 15.64 -20.74 -25.99
N PRO A 111 16.21 -21.88 -25.52
CA PRO A 111 15.67 -22.60 -24.38
C PRO A 111 15.89 -21.81 -23.09
N ILE A 112 14.92 -21.90 -22.16
CA ILE A 112 14.94 -21.22 -20.86
C ILE A 112 16.17 -21.56 -20.02
N SER A 113 16.74 -22.78 -20.21
CA SER A 113 17.95 -23.22 -19.54
C SER A 113 19.16 -22.30 -19.77
N THR A 114 19.19 -21.58 -20.90
CA THR A 114 20.28 -20.65 -21.26
C THR A 114 20.18 -19.27 -20.57
N LEU A 115 19.06 -18.99 -19.89
CA LEU A 115 18.84 -17.74 -19.20
C LEU A 115 19.58 -17.66 -17.86
N SER A 116 20.10 -16.47 -17.53
CA SER A 116 20.55 -16.13 -16.18
C SER A 116 19.40 -16.14 -15.18
N GLY A 117 19.69 -16.08 -13.87
CA GLY A 117 18.67 -16.00 -12.82
C GLY A 117 17.76 -14.79 -12.99
N GLY A 118 18.33 -13.60 -13.23
CA GLY A 118 17.56 -12.36 -13.46
C GLY A 118 16.68 -12.44 -14.71
N GLU A 119 17.23 -12.96 -15.83
CA GLU A 119 16.45 -13.17 -17.06
C GLU A 119 15.29 -14.16 -16.85
N ARG A 120 15.49 -15.20 -16.04
CA ARG A 120 14.40 -16.14 -15.70
C ARG A 120 13.30 -15.45 -14.89
N ASN A 121 13.66 -14.62 -13.92
CA ASN A 121 12.67 -13.85 -13.16
C ASN A 121 11.91 -12.89 -14.06
N ARG A 122 12.59 -12.22 -15.00
CA ARG A 122 11.96 -11.36 -16.01
C ARG A 122 10.99 -12.13 -16.91
N LEU A 123 11.34 -13.34 -17.32
CA LEU A 123 10.46 -14.21 -18.10
C LEU A 123 9.23 -14.66 -17.27
N LEU A 124 9.41 -14.93 -15.98
CA LEU A 124 8.30 -15.26 -15.08
C LEU A 124 7.34 -14.08 -14.92
N LEU A 125 7.86 -12.84 -14.84
CA LEU A 125 7.04 -11.62 -14.85
C LEU A 125 6.27 -11.51 -16.17
N ALA A 126 6.93 -11.70 -17.32
CA ALA A 126 6.25 -11.69 -18.61
C ALA A 126 5.09 -12.71 -18.64
N ARG A 127 5.31 -13.91 -18.13
CA ARG A 127 4.23 -14.91 -18.06
C ARG A 127 3.11 -14.53 -17.09
N LEU A 128 3.43 -13.89 -15.96
CA LEU A 128 2.43 -13.42 -15.00
C LEU A 128 1.48 -12.42 -15.63
N PHE A 129 2.02 -11.39 -16.29
CA PHE A 129 1.25 -10.34 -16.95
C PHE A 129 0.56 -10.80 -18.25
N ALA A 130 0.99 -11.93 -18.79
CA ALA A 130 0.34 -12.57 -19.96
C ALA A 130 -0.95 -13.31 -19.59
N ARG A 131 -1.17 -13.62 -18.33
CA ARG A 131 -2.36 -14.36 -17.90
C ARG A 131 -3.56 -13.43 -17.74
N PRO A 132 -4.75 -13.91 -18.10
CA PRO A 132 -5.99 -13.20 -17.80
C PRO A 132 -6.24 -13.26 -16.28
N ALA A 133 -5.71 -12.27 -15.56
CA ALA A 133 -5.93 -12.11 -14.13
C ALA A 133 -6.40 -10.68 -13.86
N ASN A 134 -7.18 -10.50 -12.80
CA ASN A 134 -7.60 -9.19 -12.32
C ASN A 134 -7.17 -8.93 -10.87
N VAL A 135 -6.51 -9.93 -10.27
CA VAL A 135 -5.83 -9.82 -8.98
C VAL A 135 -4.45 -10.46 -9.09
N LEU A 136 -3.42 -9.70 -8.78
CA LEU A 136 -2.04 -10.18 -8.69
C LEU A 136 -1.60 -10.28 -7.25
N VAL A 137 -0.90 -11.35 -6.91
CA VAL A 137 -0.26 -11.55 -5.62
C VAL A 137 1.24 -11.76 -5.86
N LEU A 138 2.04 -10.82 -5.37
CA LEU A 138 3.49 -10.85 -5.48
C LEU A 138 4.09 -10.92 -4.07
N ASP A 139 4.83 -11.98 -3.80
CA ASP A 139 5.57 -12.16 -2.55
C ASP A 139 7.06 -12.02 -2.84
N GLU A 140 7.68 -10.95 -2.29
CA GLU A 140 9.08 -10.57 -2.49
C GLU A 140 9.53 -10.60 -3.98
N PRO A 141 8.81 -9.93 -4.89
CA PRO A 141 9.12 -9.98 -6.31
C PRO A 141 10.41 -9.27 -6.67
N THR A 142 10.92 -8.40 -5.80
CA THR A 142 12.14 -7.61 -5.99
C THR A 142 13.41 -8.40 -5.76
N ASN A 143 13.33 -9.59 -5.12
CA ASN A 143 14.48 -10.43 -4.87
C ASN A 143 15.10 -10.91 -6.19
N ASP A 144 16.41 -10.79 -6.28
CA ASP A 144 17.21 -11.23 -7.45
C ASP A 144 16.92 -10.49 -8.77
N LEU A 145 16.25 -9.30 -8.72
CA LEU A 145 16.07 -8.46 -9.90
C LEU A 145 17.23 -7.46 -10.06
N ASP A 146 17.62 -7.24 -11.32
CA ASP A 146 18.47 -6.11 -11.69
C ASP A 146 17.63 -4.81 -11.73
N ILE A 147 18.32 -3.66 -11.74
CA ILE A 147 17.67 -2.33 -11.70
C ILE A 147 16.71 -2.16 -12.88
N ASP A 148 17.11 -2.55 -14.10
CA ASP A 148 16.27 -2.41 -15.29
C ASP A 148 14.99 -3.24 -15.19
N THR A 149 15.07 -4.42 -14.58
CA THR A 149 13.91 -5.29 -14.35
C THR A 149 13.02 -4.75 -13.23
N LEU A 150 13.60 -4.13 -12.22
CA LEU A 150 12.85 -3.49 -11.13
C LEU A 150 12.04 -2.31 -11.66
N ASP A 151 12.65 -1.43 -12.43
CA ASP A 151 11.99 -0.28 -13.08
C ASP A 151 10.83 -0.74 -13.99
N LEU A 152 11.07 -1.81 -14.77
CA LEU A 152 10.04 -2.42 -15.59
C LEU A 152 8.89 -2.95 -14.76
N LEU A 153 9.16 -3.63 -13.65
CA LEU A 153 8.13 -4.18 -12.75
C LEU A 153 7.30 -3.05 -12.13
N GLU A 154 7.93 -1.96 -11.68
CA GLU A 154 7.23 -0.78 -11.17
C GLU A 154 6.26 -0.22 -12.20
N GLN A 155 6.70 0.02 -13.43
CA GLN A 155 5.84 0.50 -14.51
C GLN A 155 4.67 -0.44 -14.79
N LEU A 156 4.93 -1.75 -14.92
CA LEU A 156 3.89 -2.74 -15.18
C LEU A 156 2.83 -2.78 -14.06
N LEU A 157 3.25 -2.64 -12.80
CA LEU A 157 2.33 -2.62 -11.67
C LEU A 157 1.56 -1.31 -11.55
N GLN A 158 2.18 -0.16 -11.89
CA GLN A 158 1.49 1.12 -11.95
C GLN A 158 0.40 1.14 -13.01
N ASP A 159 0.69 0.59 -14.20
CA ASP A 159 -0.24 0.55 -15.34
C ASP A 159 -1.29 -0.57 -15.22
N TYR A 160 -1.10 -1.49 -14.28
CA TYR A 160 -2.01 -2.62 -14.12
C TYR A 160 -3.38 -2.18 -13.60
N ALA A 161 -4.43 -2.40 -14.39
CA ALA A 161 -5.80 -1.99 -14.06
C ALA A 161 -6.49 -2.86 -13.00
N GLY A 162 -5.89 -4.01 -12.64
CA GLY A 162 -6.40 -4.92 -11.60
C GLY A 162 -5.88 -4.57 -10.21
N THR A 163 -6.34 -5.33 -9.22
CA THR A 163 -5.89 -5.22 -7.84
C THR A 163 -4.56 -5.95 -7.64
N VAL A 164 -3.66 -5.37 -6.87
CA VAL A 164 -2.35 -5.95 -6.56
C VAL A 164 -2.19 -6.09 -5.05
N PHE A 165 -1.77 -7.27 -4.62
CA PHE A 165 -1.26 -7.51 -3.27
C PHE A 165 0.25 -7.71 -3.36
N LEU A 166 0.99 -6.87 -2.67
CA LEU A 166 2.44 -6.82 -2.72
C LEU A 166 3.03 -7.01 -1.34
N VAL A 167 3.82 -8.07 -1.17
CA VAL A 167 4.68 -8.25 0.00
C VAL A 167 6.11 -7.92 -0.44
N SER A 168 6.71 -6.91 0.15
CA SER A 168 8.10 -6.55 -0.12
C SER A 168 8.76 -5.91 1.11
N HIS A 169 10.07 -6.07 1.19
CA HIS A 169 10.92 -5.37 2.16
C HIS A 169 11.59 -4.12 1.55
N ASP A 170 11.44 -3.92 0.24
CA ASP A 170 11.94 -2.73 -0.46
C ASP A 170 10.95 -1.58 -0.27
N ARG A 171 11.38 -0.58 0.51
CA ARG A 171 10.56 0.58 0.88
C ARG A 171 10.31 1.49 -0.31
N THR A 172 11.32 1.75 -1.12
CA THR A 172 11.22 2.61 -2.30
C THR A 172 10.27 2.00 -3.32
N PHE A 173 10.38 0.70 -3.55
CA PHE A 173 9.47 -0.04 -4.42
C PHE A 173 8.02 0.02 -3.93
N LEU A 174 7.79 -0.12 -2.62
CA LEU A 174 6.46 0.03 -2.03
C LEU A 174 5.92 1.45 -2.25
N ASP A 175 6.70 2.50 -1.98
CA ASP A 175 6.28 3.89 -2.17
C ASP A 175 5.92 4.20 -3.64
N ASN A 176 6.64 3.60 -4.59
CA ASN A 176 6.39 3.83 -6.01
C ASN A 176 5.13 3.10 -6.53
N VAL A 177 4.70 2.01 -5.89
CA VAL A 177 3.68 1.12 -6.45
C VAL A 177 2.37 1.15 -5.68
N VAL A 178 2.40 1.15 -4.33
CA VAL A 178 1.19 0.89 -3.55
C VAL A 178 0.34 2.13 -3.31
N THR A 179 -0.96 1.92 -3.22
CA THR A 179 -1.95 2.97 -2.89
C THR A 179 -2.36 2.93 -1.43
N SER A 180 -2.17 1.78 -0.76
CA SER A 180 -2.39 1.61 0.67
C SER A 180 -1.50 0.51 1.24
N MET A 181 -1.29 0.56 2.54
CA MET A 181 -0.49 -0.41 3.28
C MET A 181 -1.34 -1.11 4.35
N ILE A 182 -1.22 -2.43 4.46
CA ILE A 182 -1.75 -3.19 5.59
C ILE A 182 -0.57 -3.66 6.43
N ALA A 183 -0.41 -3.08 7.62
CA ALA A 183 0.72 -3.36 8.51
C ALA A 183 0.32 -4.20 9.72
N TYR A 184 1.23 -5.09 10.12
CA TYR A 184 1.10 -5.88 11.33
C TYR A 184 1.53 -5.07 12.55
N GLU A 185 0.63 -4.89 13.52
CA GLU A 185 0.84 -4.09 14.73
C GLU A 185 1.08 -4.95 16.00
N GLY A 186 1.32 -6.24 15.82
CA GLY A 186 1.51 -7.17 16.94
C GLY A 186 0.23 -7.91 17.36
N ASP A 187 0.40 -9.06 18.03
CA ASP A 187 -0.69 -9.85 18.60
C ASP A 187 -1.87 -10.17 17.66
N GLY A 188 -1.57 -10.36 16.36
CA GLY A 188 -2.59 -10.59 15.35
C GLY A 188 -3.41 -9.37 14.94
N LYS A 189 -3.01 -8.19 15.33
CA LYS A 189 -3.62 -6.93 14.91
C LYS A 189 -3.03 -6.47 13.60
N TRP A 190 -3.90 -6.12 12.67
CA TRP A 190 -3.56 -5.55 11.38
C TRP A 190 -4.25 -4.21 11.24
N GLN A 191 -3.57 -3.24 10.67
CA GLN A 191 -4.08 -1.90 10.47
C GLN A 191 -3.83 -1.46 9.02
N GLU A 192 -4.84 -0.88 8.41
CA GLU A 192 -4.74 -0.28 7.09
C GLU A 192 -4.31 1.19 7.21
N TYR A 193 -3.41 1.60 6.32
CA TYR A 193 -2.88 2.95 6.20
C TYR A 193 -2.98 3.39 4.75
N GLU A 194 -3.38 4.61 4.51
CA GLU A 194 -3.42 5.19 3.16
C GLU A 194 -2.03 5.61 2.70
N GLY A 195 -1.74 5.42 1.41
CA GLY A 195 -0.46 5.79 0.80
C GLY A 195 0.62 4.72 0.89
N GLY A 196 1.86 5.11 0.63
CA GLY A 196 3.04 4.27 0.59
C GLY A 196 3.67 4.00 1.96
N TYR A 197 4.92 3.54 1.93
CA TYR A 197 5.68 3.24 3.15
C TYR A 197 6.03 4.50 3.96
N GLU A 198 6.32 5.62 3.30
CA GLU A 198 6.59 6.89 3.96
C GLU A 198 5.34 7.41 4.67
N ASP A 199 4.19 7.40 4.00
CA ASP A 199 2.90 7.78 4.57
C ASP A 199 2.54 6.91 5.79
N TYR A 200 2.73 5.59 5.67
CA TYR A 200 2.57 4.66 6.78
C TYR A 200 3.42 5.06 7.98
N THR A 201 4.70 5.39 7.78
CA THR A 201 5.60 5.73 8.92
C THR A 201 5.16 6.99 9.64
N VAL A 202 4.66 8.00 8.92
CA VAL A 202 4.13 9.25 9.48
C VAL A 202 2.83 9.00 10.24
N GLN A 203 1.88 8.28 9.62
CA GLN A 203 0.59 7.96 10.24
C GLN A 203 0.77 7.11 11.49
N LYS A 204 1.66 6.13 11.46
CA LYS A 204 1.97 5.27 12.62
C LYS A 204 2.54 6.07 13.79
N LYS A 205 3.50 6.97 13.55
CA LYS A 205 4.05 7.83 14.60
C LYS A 205 2.95 8.65 15.28
N ARG A 206 2.08 9.28 14.49
CA ARG A 206 0.94 10.06 15.03
C ARG A 206 0.00 9.20 15.88
N PHE A 207 -0.29 7.98 15.42
CA PHE A 207 -1.15 7.04 16.14
C PHE A 207 -0.53 6.59 17.45
N ASP A 208 0.76 6.27 17.46
CA ASP A 208 1.52 5.87 18.67
C ASP A 208 1.58 7.01 19.70
N GLU A 209 1.84 8.25 19.26
CA GLU A 209 1.85 9.45 20.12
C GLU A 209 0.47 9.69 20.73
N PHE A 210 -0.61 9.59 19.94
CA PHE A 210 -1.98 9.75 20.43
C PHE A 210 -2.34 8.66 21.47
N THR A 211 -1.93 7.43 21.22
CA THR A 211 -2.19 6.30 22.14
C THR A 211 -1.43 6.44 23.44
N GLN A 212 -0.18 6.91 23.41
CA GLN A 212 0.62 7.18 24.60
C GLN A 212 0.05 8.33 25.43
N ALA A 213 -0.39 9.42 24.78
CA ALA A 213 -1.02 10.57 25.45
C ALA A 213 -2.32 10.16 26.19
N ASN A 214 -3.13 9.31 25.58
CA ASN A 214 -4.37 8.81 26.18
C ASN A 214 -4.10 7.85 27.34
N ASN A 215 -3.07 7.01 27.27
CA ASN A 215 -2.68 6.11 28.35
C ASN A 215 -2.08 6.88 29.54
N ALA A 216 -1.32 7.95 29.29
CA ALA A 216 -0.81 8.82 30.36
C ALA A 216 -1.92 9.56 31.12
N SER A 217 -3.03 9.88 30.43
CA SER A 217 -4.18 10.56 31.02
C SER A 217 -5.08 9.64 31.88
N SER A 218 -4.96 8.33 31.72
CA SER A 218 -5.78 7.34 32.44
C SER A 218 -5.17 6.86 33.76
N VAL A 219 -3.88 7.16 34.04
CA VAL A 219 -3.17 6.69 35.24
C VAL A 219 -3.43 7.56 36.49
N ASN A 220 -4.09 8.74 36.35
CA ASN A 220 -4.35 9.65 37.47
C ASN A 220 -5.81 9.66 37.95
N LYS A 221 -6.44 8.49 38.11
CA LYS A 221 -7.70 8.38 38.89
C LYS A 221 -7.58 7.27 39.92
N THR A 222 -7.15 7.62 41.10
CA THR A 222 -7.33 6.80 42.32
C THR A 222 -8.82 6.70 42.67
N PRO A 223 -9.32 5.52 43.08
CA PRO A 223 -10.73 5.36 43.40
C PRO A 223 -11.00 5.75 44.86
N SER A 224 -11.89 6.66 45.10
CA SER A 224 -12.55 6.81 46.39
C SER A 224 -13.88 6.00 46.35
N LYS A 225 -14.02 5.16 47.39
CA LYS A 225 -15.18 4.32 47.68
C LYS A 225 -16.42 5.17 48.04
N GLU A 226 -17.60 4.76 47.62
CA GLU A 226 -18.71 4.46 48.50
C GLU A 226 -19.97 3.97 47.76
N ASP A 227 -20.59 2.99 48.40
CA ASP A 227 -21.76 2.18 48.07
C ASP A 227 -23.03 2.95 47.66
N LYS A 228 -23.84 2.38 46.76
CA LYS A 228 -25.17 1.82 47.06
C LYS A 228 -25.86 1.21 45.84
N LYS A 229 -26.39 0.01 46.09
CA LYS A 229 -27.35 -0.80 45.34
C LYS A 229 -28.55 0.00 44.81
N VAL A 230 -28.99 -0.33 43.60
CA VAL A 230 -30.38 -0.63 43.22
C VAL A 230 -30.41 -1.30 41.85
N GLU A 231 -31.09 -2.43 41.75
CA GLU A 231 -31.45 -3.17 40.53
C GLU A 231 -32.48 -2.40 39.71
N SER A 232 -32.34 -2.45 38.36
CA SER A 232 -33.47 -2.74 37.47
C SER A 232 -33.01 -2.96 36.01
N LYS A 233 -33.62 -3.94 35.38
CA LYS A 233 -33.51 -4.35 33.98
C LYS A 233 -33.85 -3.19 33.03
N HIS A 234 -33.13 -3.06 31.91
CA HIS A 234 -33.73 -2.90 30.58
C HIS A 234 -32.69 -2.81 29.45
N GLU A 235 -32.92 -3.61 28.46
CA GLU A 235 -32.64 -3.49 27.01
C GLU A 235 -31.37 -2.78 26.48
N ILE A 236 -30.61 -3.59 25.80
CA ILE A 236 -29.40 -3.19 25.02
C ILE A 236 -29.84 -2.53 23.72
N LYS A 237 -29.52 -1.24 23.56
CA LYS A 237 -29.39 -0.58 22.27
C LYS A 237 -27.94 -0.12 22.09
N PRO A 238 -27.34 -0.28 20.89
CA PRO A 238 -25.96 0.11 20.68
C PRO A 238 -25.83 1.64 20.68
N ASN A 239 -25.16 2.18 21.68
CA ASN A 239 -24.89 3.60 21.81
C ASN A 239 -23.52 3.89 21.23
N VAL A 240 -23.50 4.47 20.03
CA VAL A 240 -22.32 5.11 19.43
C VAL A 240 -22.05 6.36 20.26
N THR A 241 -21.14 6.26 21.23
CA THR A 241 -20.65 7.41 21.98
C THR A 241 -19.73 8.26 21.09
N LYS A 242 -20.31 9.26 20.43
CA LYS A 242 -19.55 10.42 19.94
C LYS A 242 -18.92 11.09 21.16
N SER A 243 -17.61 11.06 21.30
CA SER A 243 -16.90 11.82 22.32
C SER A 243 -17.24 13.32 22.09
N LYS A 244 -17.81 13.97 23.08
CA LYS A 244 -18.07 15.39 23.02
C LYS A 244 -16.73 16.12 23.16
N LEU A 245 -16.33 16.82 22.12
CA LEU A 245 -15.19 17.75 22.13
C LEU A 245 -15.30 18.71 23.33
N SER A 246 -14.19 18.92 24.01
CA SER A 246 -14.06 19.91 25.08
C SER A 246 -14.38 21.30 24.56
N ASN A 247 -14.87 22.20 25.42
CA ASN A 247 -15.15 23.59 25.02
C ASN A 247 -13.90 24.32 24.49
N LYS A 248 -12.69 23.96 24.93
CA LYS A 248 -11.44 24.49 24.37
C LYS A 248 -11.22 24.01 22.93
N GLU A 249 -11.41 22.72 22.67
CA GLU A 249 -11.23 22.11 21.34
C GLU A 249 -12.25 22.63 20.34
N LYS A 250 -13.48 22.94 20.78
CA LYS A 250 -14.49 23.58 19.92
C LYS A 250 -14.12 24.98 19.51
N VAL A 251 -13.59 25.78 20.45
CA VAL A 251 -13.14 27.15 20.18
C VAL A 251 -11.91 27.18 19.28
N GLU A 252 -11.04 26.18 19.41
CA GLU A 252 -9.87 26.00 18.56
C GLU A 252 -10.30 25.57 17.14
N LEU A 253 -11.21 24.61 17.05
CA LEU A 253 -11.77 24.12 15.78
C LEU A 253 -12.49 25.25 15.00
N ASP A 254 -13.20 26.13 15.68
CA ASP A 254 -13.87 27.28 15.06
C ASP A 254 -12.88 28.36 14.57
N LYS A 255 -11.66 28.40 15.09
CA LYS A 255 -10.60 29.33 14.65
C LYS A 255 -9.73 28.79 13.53
N LEU A 256 -9.62 27.46 13.40
CA LEU A 256 -8.79 26.80 12.39
C LEU A 256 -9.07 27.26 10.95
N PRO A 257 -10.33 27.38 10.48
CA PRO A 257 -10.59 27.83 9.11
C PRO A 257 -10.05 29.24 8.83
N ASN A 258 -10.16 30.15 9.79
CA ASN A 258 -9.64 31.50 9.64
C ASN A 258 -8.11 31.55 9.68
N GLN A 259 -7.46 30.66 10.44
CA GLN A 259 -6.00 30.56 10.47
C GLN A 259 -5.47 29.97 9.18
N ILE A 260 -6.11 28.94 8.64
CA ILE A 260 -5.75 28.34 7.35
C ILE A 260 -5.88 29.39 6.25
N GLU A 261 -6.99 30.13 6.17
CA GLU A 261 -7.20 31.17 5.16
C GLU A 261 -6.13 32.29 5.24
N GLN A 262 -5.67 32.63 6.44
CA GLN A 262 -4.60 33.62 6.62
C GLN A 262 -3.24 33.08 6.17
N LEU A 263 -2.94 31.82 6.45
CA LEU A 263 -1.70 31.18 6.03
C LEU A 263 -1.66 31.00 4.52
N GLU A 264 -2.76 30.59 3.89
CA GLU A 264 -2.88 30.47 2.43
C GLU A 264 -2.67 31.82 1.72
N LYS A 265 -3.28 32.91 2.22
CA LYS A 265 -3.07 34.25 1.70
C LYS A 265 -1.62 34.70 1.83
N ARG A 266 -0.96 34.37 2.94
CA ARG A 266 0.44 34.72 3.16
C ARG A 266 1.37 33.93 2.25
N GLN A 267 1.10 32.66 2.05
CA GLN A 267 1.81 31.80 1.11
C GLN A 267 1.73 32.34 -0.33
N LEU A 268 0.52 32.73 -0.75
CA LEU A 268 0.29 33.31 -2.09
C LEU A 268 1.13 34.59 -2.29
N VAL A 269 1.11 35.51 -1.33
CA VAL A 269 1.88 36.76 -1.40
C VAL A 269 3.40 36.50 -1.43
N LEU A 270 3.90 35.57 -0.62
CA LEU A 270 5.32 35.21 -0.63
C LEU A 270 5.73 34.54 -1.93
N SER A 271 4.88 33.70 -2.49
CA SER A 271 5.09 33.05 -3.79
C SER A 271 5.10 34.06 -4.94
N GLU A 272 4.19 35.02 -4.96
CA GLU A 272 4.18 36.11 -5.94
C GLU A 272 5.43 36.98 -5.85
N GLN A 273 5.88 37.29 -4.63
CA GLN A 273 7.12 38.05 -4.43
C GLN A 273 8.34 37.26 -4.96
N LEU A 274 8.43 35.97 -4.69
CA LEU A 274 9.50 35.11 -5.20
C LEU A 274 9.44 34.91 -6.71
N ALA A 275 8.27 34.98 -7.34
CA ALA A 275 8.08 34.88 -8.78
C ALA A 275 8.46 36.16 -9.53
N ASN A 276 8.65 37.29 -8.83
CA ASN A 276 9.02 38.56 -9.46
C ASN A 276 10.51 38.58 -9.87
N PRO A 277 10.85 38.69 -11.18
CA PRO A 277 12.23 38.70 -11.65
C PRO A 277 13.11 39.83 -11.11
N GLU A 278 12.52 40.94 -10.68
CA GLU A 278 13.25 42.10 -10.14
C GLU A 278 13.92 41.79 -8.79
N ILE A 279 13.38 40.87 -8.00
CA ILE A 279 13.95 40.45 -6.70
C ILE A 279 15.32 39.78 -6.90
N TYR A 280 15.51 39.09 -8.01
CA TYR A 280 16.78 38.40 -8.33
C TYR A 280 17.90 39.36 -8.78
N LYS A 281 17.57 40.65 -8.99
CA LYS A 281 18.55 41.70 -9.26
C LYS A 281 18.99 42.46 -8.00
N GLY A 282 18.32 42.20 -6.87
CA GLY A 282 18.58 42.82 -5.56
C GLY A 282 19.55 42.01 -4.69
N GLU A 283 19.59 42.35 -3.41
CA GLU A 283 20.48 41.68 -2.43
C GLU A 283 20.06 40.23 -2.18
N ALA A 284 20.98 39.28 -2.28
CA ALA A 284 20.77 37.86 -2.08
C ALA A 284 20.13 37.51 -0.71
N HIS A 285 20.35 38.36 0.30
CA HIS A 285 19.76 38.21 1.65
C HIS A 285 18.23 38.27 1.65
N VAL A 286 17.61 39.06 0.80
CA VAL A 286 16.16 39.22 0.71
C VAL A 286 15.49 37.92 0.22
N ILE A 287 16.11 37.25 -0.74
CA ILE A 287 15.63 35.96 -1.29
C ILE A 287 15.67 34.86 -0.24
N VAL A 288 16.76 34.83 0.54
CA VAL A 288 16.92 33.84 1.63
C VAL A 288 15.87 34.06 2.71
N THR A 289 15.59 35.32 3.07
CA THR A 289 14.56 35.64 4.07
C THR A 289 13.17 35.23 3.60
N LEU A 290 12.79 35.56 2.35
CA LEU A 290 11.49 35.17 1.78
C LEU A 290 11.30 33.65 1.68
N LYS A 291 12.36 32.92 1.31
CA LYS A 291 12.32 31.44 1.29
C LYS A 291 12.13 30.86 2.69
N ASN A 292 12.83 31.39 3.67
CA ASN A 292 12.67 30.92 5.05
C ASN A 292 11.28 31.21 5.60
N GLU A 293 10.70 32.40 5.28
CA GLU A 293 9.34 32.72 5.66
C GLU A 293 8.32 31.79 4.97
N LEU A 294 8.52 31.48 3.68
CA LEU A 294 7.66 30.53 2.96
C LEU A 294 7.68 29.14 3.61
N THR A 295 8.88 28.63 3.91
CA THR A 295 9.04 27.34 4.60
C THR A 295 8.35 27.33 5.97
N GLN A 296 8.46 28.43 6.73
CA GLN A 296 7.75 28.54 8.02
C GLN A 296 6.23 28.54 7.90
N VAL A 297 5.69 29.17 6.85
CA VAL A 297 4.24 29.17 6.59
C VAL A 297 3.78 27.77 6.18
N GLU A 298 4.56 27.05 5.37
CA GLU A 298 4.28 25.67 4.96
C GLU A 298 4.34 24.68 6.14
N GLU A 299 5.23 24.89 7.08
CA GLU A 299 5.30 24.08 8.32
C GLU A 299 4.12 24.34 9.30
N GLN A 300 3.46 25.49 9.16
CA GLN A 300 2.31 25.86 10.02
C GLN A 300 0.95 25.51 9.41
N MET A 301 0.92 25.16 8.12
CA MET A 301 -0.27 24.66 7.40
C MET A 301 -0.45 23.17 7.60
#